data_7d1ee5188c3290144bd9812b2d8d9411
#
_entry.id   7d1ee5188c3290144bd9812b2d8d9411
#
_cell.length_a   1.000
_cell.length_b   1.000
_cell.length_c   1.000
_cell.angle_alpha   90.00
_cell.angle_beta   90.00
_cell.angle_gamma   90.00
#
_symmetry.space_group_name_H-M   'P 1'
#
loop_
_entity.id
_entity.type
_entity.pdbx_description
1 polymer ?
#
loop_
_entity_poly.entity_id
_entity_poly.type
_entity_poly.pdbx_seq_one_letter_code
_entity_poly.pdbx_strand_id
1 'polypeptide(L)'
;MLRITIKALIVVMFTFCALGTESQMLPNPYGPPISVESAKKVATAALAEAVKNKWTMAVAVVDPNGDLVYYEKMDNTQLGSAKVSVNKARSAALYKRPTKALQDALAGGGAGLRVLALEGAVPVEGGVPLVADGKIIGAVGVSGDTSDHDGVCATAGAAIIK
;
A
#
# COMPACT_ATOMS: atom_id res chain seq x y z
N MET A 1 33.61 73.36 -4.69
CA MET A 1 33.77 72.05 -5.33
C MET A 1 33.48 70.96 -4.31
N LEU A 2 32.30 70.39 -4.33
CA LEU A 2 31.83 69.36 -3.36
C LEU A 2 31.91 68.01 -4.04
N ARG A 3 32.83 67.13 -3.55
CA ARG A 3 32.93 65.73 -4.02
C ARG A 3 32.02 64.82 -3.21
N ILE A 4 30.95 64.39 -3.83
CA ILE A 4 30.02 63.37 -3.27
C ILE A 4 30.60 62.00 -3.60
N THR A 5 31.06 61.27 -2.59
CA THR A 5 31.48 59.86 -2.72
C THR A 5 30.26 58.97 -2.47
N ILE A 6 29.78 58.31 -3.52
CA ILE A 6 28.72 57.32 -3.44
C ILE A 6 29.36 56.02 -2.97
N LYS A 7 29.05 55.58 -1.75
CA LYS A 7 29.34 54.23 -1.27
C LYS A 7 28.25 53.27 -1.76
N ALA A 8 28.59 52.42 -2.69
CA ALA A 8 27.71 51.34 -3.12
C ALA A 8 27.60 50.29 -2.00
N LEU A 9 26.42 50.12 -1.44
CA LEU A 9 26.11 49.08 -0.49
C LEU A 9 25.69 47.82 -1.27
N ILE A 10 26.58 46.83 -1.33
CA ILE A 10 26.27 45.52 -1.92
C ILE A 10 25.52 44.72 -0.88
N VAL A 11 24.21 44.58 -1.08
CA VAL A 11 23.35 43.67 -0.31
C VAL A 11 23.49 42.28 -0.91
N VAL A 12 24.26 41.42 -0.26
CA VAL A 12 24.34 39.99 -0.60
C VAL A 12 23.09 39.31 0.00
N MET A 13 22.10 39.05 -0.84
CA MET A 13 20.92 38.27 -0.50
C MET A 13 21.32 36.79 -0.44
N PHE A 14 21.56 36.28 0.76
CA PHE A 14 21.68 34.83 0.97
C PHE A 14 20.28 34.22 0.81
N THR A 15 20.04 33.61 -0.34
CA THR A 15 18.87 32.74 -0.56
C THR A 15 19.11 31.45 0.23
N PHE A 16 18.53 31.38 1.42
CA PHE A 16 18.51 30.16 2.22
C PHE A 16 17.57 29.17 1.51
N CYS A 17 18.14 28.31 0.66
CA CYS A 17 17.41 27.18 0.10
C CYS A 17 17.17 26.20 1.26
N ALA A 18 15.97 26.27 1.83
CA ALA A 18 15.51 25.27 2.80
C ALA A 18 15.38 23.94 2.01
N LEU A 19 16.43 23.12 2.08
CA LEU A 19 16.34 21.71 1.74
C LEU A 19 15.36 21.09 2.74
N GLY A 20 14.09 20.99 2.33
CA GLY A 20 13.11 20.18 3.02
C GLY A 20 13.65 18.76 3.07
N THR A 21 14.16 18.33 4.22
CA THR A 21 14.38 16.92 4.49
C THR A 21 12.99 16.28 4.49
N GLU A 22 12.59 15.67 3.36
CA GLU A 22 11.50 14.69 3.39
C GLU A 22 11.88 13.65 4.43
N SER A 23 11.22 13.73 5.58
CA SER A 23 11.32 12.70 6.60
C SER A 23 10.82 11.42 5.94
N GLN A 24 11.74 10.53 5.60
CA GLN A 24 11.39 9.18 5.16
C GLN A 24 10.63 8.54 6.32
N MET A 25 9.28 8.54 6.22
CA MET A 25 8.47 7.82 7.19
C MET A 25 8.88 6.34 7.14
N LEU A 26 9.46 5.87 8.24
CA LEU A 26 9.77 4.45 8.39
C LEU A 26 8.45 3.66 8.29
N PRO A 27 8.48 2.49 7.66
CA PRO A 27 7.29 1.64 7.62
C PRO A 27 6.79 1.35 9.03
N ASN A 28 5.47 1.35 9.23
CA ASN A 28 4.85 1.07 10.53
C ASN A 28 5.42 -0.22 11.15
N PRO A 29 5.66 -0.25 12.47
CA PRO A 29 6.07 -1.47 13.14
C PRO A 29 4.96 -2.52 13.09
N TYR A 30 5.29 -3.79 13.29
CA TYR A 30 4.29 -4.83 13.46
C TYR A 30 3.61 -4.72 14.83
N GLY A 31 2.29 -4.97 14.83
CA GLY A 31 1.44 -5.08 16.01
C GLY A 31 0.98 -6.52 16.27
N PRO A 32 0.01 -6.71 17.20
CA PRO A 32 -0.60 -8.00 17.41
C PRO A 32 -1.36 -8.45 16.15
N PRO A 33 -1.51 -9.77 15.92
CA PRO A 33 -2.28 -10.30 14.80
C PRO A 33 -3.73 -9.84 14.82
N ILE A 34 -4.29 -9.56 13.63
CA ILE A 34 -5.71 -9.27 13.46
C ILE A 34 -6.58 -10.46 13.92
N SER A 35 -7.68 -10.17 14.62
CA SER A 35 -8.65 -11.22 14.98
C SER A 35 -9.44 -11.70 13.75
N VAL A 36 -9.94 -12.94 13.79
CA VAL A 36 -10.79 -13.47 12.72
C VAL A 36 -12.08 -12.65 12.55
N GLU A 37 -12.61 -12.08 13.62
CA GLU A 37 -13.80 -11.22 13.57
C GLU A 37 -13.51 -9.93 12.79
N SER A 38 -12.39 -9.26 13.07
CA SER A 38 -11.97 -8.08 12.33
C SER A 38 -11.62 -8.41 10.88
N ALA A 39 -10.98 -9.55 10.63
CA ALA A 39 -10.67 -10.03 9.29
C ALA A 39 -11.93 -10.25 8.44
N LYS A 40 -12.99 -10.81 9.01
CA LYS A 40 -14.31 -10.94 8.36
C LYS A 40 -14.89 -9.58 8.00
N LYS A 41 -14.83 -8.60 8.91
CA LYS A 41 -15.32 -7.24 8.63
C LYS A 41 -14.56 -6.60 7.46
N VAL A 42 -13.23 -6.74 7.42
CA VAL A 42 -12.39 -6.29 6.31
C VAL A 42 -12.83 -6.92 4.99
N ALA A 43 -12.97 -8.25 4.96
CA ALA A 43 -13.38 -8.96 3.77
C ALA A 43 -14.79 -8.55 3.32
N THR A 44 -15.74 -8.43 4.25
CA THR A 44 -17.11 -8.00 3.95
C THR A 44 -17.12 -6.60 3.32
N ALA A 45 -16.34 -5.65 3.82
CA ALA A 45 -16.25 -4.30 3.25
C ALA A 45 -15.64 -4.31 1.84
N ALA A 46 -14.58 -5.09 1.61
CA ALA A 46 -13.97 -5.24 0.29
C ALA A 46 -14.96 -5.85 -0.72
N LEU A 47 -15.70 -6.91 -0.31
CA LEU A 47 -16.70 -7.54 -1.16
C LEU A 47 -17.93 -6.66 -1.41
N ALA A 48 -18.33 -5.85 -0.44
CA ALA A 48 -19.41 -4.88 -0.63
C ALA A 48 -19.07 -3.85 -1.72
N GLU A 49 -17.82 -3.38 -1.75
CA GLU A 49 -17.35 -2.48 -2.81
C GLU A 49 -17.34 -3.20 -4.19
N ALA A 50 -16.93 -4.47 -4.21
CA ALA A 50 -16.97 -5.28 -5.43
C ALA A 50 -18.40 -5.44 -5.96
N VAL A 51 -19.35 -5.79 -5.10
CA VAL A 51 -20.78 -5.93 -5.45
C VAL A 51 -21.34 -4.63 -6.02
N LYS A 52 -21.10 -3.50 -5.38
CA LYS A 52 -21.52 -2.17 -5.81
C LYS A 52 -21.08 -1.86 -7.24
N ASN A 53 -19.87 -2.30 -7.60
CA ASN A 53 -19.30 -2.05 -8.92
C ASN A 53 -19.51 -3.21 -9.91
N LYS A 54 -20.20 -4.28 -9.52
CA LYS A 54 -20.47 -5.49 -10.31
C LYS A 54 -19.20 -6.26 -10.70
N TRP A 55 -18.17 -6.20 -9.87
CA TRP A 55 -16.96 -7.00 -10.01
C TRP A 55 -17.05 -8.28 -9.21
N THR A 56 -16.40 -9.35 -9.65
CA THR A 56 -16.31 -10.61 -8.91
C THR A 56 -14.91 -10.79 -8.36
N MET A 57 -14.79 -10.94 -7.04
CA MET A 57 -13.51 -10.88 -6.33
C MET A 57 -13.30 -12.08 -5.40
N ALA A 58 -12.03 -12.40 -5.20
CA ALA A 58 -11.54 -13.19 -4.07
C ALA A 58 -10.81 -12.26 -3.11
N VAL A 59 -11.08 -12.39 -1.81
CA VAL A 59 -10.49 -11.60 -0.75
C VAL A 59 -9.80 -12.53 0.24
N ALA A 60 -8.56 -12.20 0.59
CA ALA A 60 -7.80 -12.86 1.63
C ALA A 60 -7.33 -11.84 2.66
N VAL A 61 -7.41 -12.21 3.94
CA VAL A 61 -6.84 -11.43 5.04
C VAL A 61 -5.81 -12.30 5.75
N VAL A 62 -4.61 -11.76 5.92
CA VAL A 62 -3.50 -12.43 6.59
C VAL A 62 -3.08 -11.67 7.84
N ASP A 63 -2.40 -12.35 8.75
CA ASP A 63 -1.74 -11.77 9.91
C ASP A 63 -0.41 -11.07 9.53
N PRO A 64 0.32 -10.46 10.49
CA PRO A 64 1.60 -9.82 10.21
C PRO A 64 2.69 -10.77 9.66
N ASN A 65 2.60 -12.08 9.93
CA ASN A 65 3.53 -13.08 9.41
C ASN A 65 3.17 -13.53 7.98
N GLY A 66 2.01 -13.10 7.47
CA GLY A 66 1.48 -13.52 6.18
C GLY A 66 0.68 -14.81 6.24
N ASP A 67 0.33 -15.30 7.44
CA ASP A 67 -0.51 -16.48 7.59
C ASP A 67 -1.99 -16.14 7.38
N LEU A 68 -2.71 -17.04 6.68
CA LEU A 68 -4.10 -16.80 6.31
C LEU A 68 -5.03 -16.85 7.54
N VAL A 69 -5.74 -15.75 7.77
CA VAL A 69 -6.73 -15.62 8.85
C VAL A 69 -8.15 -15.81 8.32
N TYR A 70 -8.47 -15.20 7.16
CA TYR A 70 -9.79 -15.30 6.54
C TYR A 70 -9.69 -15.24 5.03
N TYR A 71 -10.60 -15.98 4.36
CA TYR A 71 -10.69 -16.00 2.90
C TYR A 71 -12.14 -16.15 2.46
N GLU A 72 -12.52 -15.40 1.43
CA GLU A 72 -13.81 -15.52 0.79
C GLU A 72 -13.68 -15.26 -0.72
N LYS A 73 -14.41 -16.02 -1.54
CA LYS A 73 -14.42 -15.85 -2.99
C LYS A 73 -15.85 -15.82 -3.50
N MET A 74 -16.19 -14.81 -4.26
CA MET A 74 -17.47 -14.71 -4.93
C MET A 74 -17.60 -15.77 -6.03
N ASP A 75 -18.84 -16.15 -6.33
CA ASP A 75 -19.12 -16.99 -7.49
C ASP A 75 -18.62 -16.32 -8.78
N ASN A 76 -18.25 -17.14 -9.76
CA ASN A 76 -17.72 -16.71 -11.06
C ASN A 76 -16.41 -15.91 -11.04
N THR A 77 -15.76 -15.74 -9.88
CA THR A 77 -14.41 -15.18 -9.83
C THR A 77 -13.43 -16.13 -10.53
N GLN A 78 -12.52 -15.60 -11.33
CA GLN A 78 -11.51 -16.40 -12.05
C GLN A 78 -10.71 -17.30 -11.10
N LEU A 79 -10.35 -18.50 -11.55
CA LEU A 79 -9.73 -19.52 -10.68
C LEU A 79 -8.40 -19.09 -10.07
N GLY A 80 -7.57 -18.38 -10.83
CA GLY A 80 -6.26 -17.89 -10.38
C GLY A 80 -6.34 -16.90 -9.21
N SER A 81 -7.44 -16.13 -9.11
CA SER A 81 -7.60 -15.08 -8.09
C SER A 81 -7.59 -15.61 -6.67
N ALA A 82 -7.94 -16.88 -6.44
CA ALA A 82 -7.85 -17.51 -5.13
C ALA A 82 -6.41 -17.48 -4.58
N LYS A 83 -5.43 -17.81 -5.39
CA LYS A 83 -4.01 -17.77 -5.00
C LYS A 83 -3.46 -16.35 -5.03
N VAL A 84 -3.84 -15.58 -6.03
CA VAL A 84 -3.32 -14.20 -6.20
C VAL A 84 -3.74 -13.30 -5.06
N SER A 85 -4.99 -13.36 -4.56
CA SER A 85 -5.44 -12.57 -3.41
C SER A 85 -4.62 -12.88 -2.15
N VAL A 86 -4.35 -14.15 -1.86
CA VAL A 86 -3.51 -14.56 -0.73
C VAL A 86 -2.08 -14.04 -0.88
N ASN A 87 -1.50 -14.16 -2.07
CA ASN A 87 -0.12 -13.72 -2.33
C ASN A 87 0.01 -12.19 -2.27
N LYS A 88 -0.98 -11.43 -2.74
CA LYS A 88 -1.03 -9.96 -2.58
C LYS A 88 -1.11 -9.55 -1.11
N ALA A 89 -1.96 -10.22 -0.31
CA ALA A 89 -2.04 -9.98 1.13
C ALA A 89 -0.69 -10.25 1.82
N ARG A 90 -0.08 -11.42 1.56
CA ARG A 90 1.25 -11.78 2.10
C ARG A 90 2.31 -10.76 1.73
N SER A 91 2.38 -10.38 0.46
CA SER A 91 3.33 -9.38 -0.02
C SER A 91 3.15 -8.04 0.70
N ALA A 92 1.91 -7.58 0.89
CA ALA A 92 1.63 -6.33 1.60
C ALA A 92 2.04 -6.38 3.07
N ALA A 93 1.77 -7.50 3.78
CA ALA A 93 2.16 -7.70 5.17
C ALA A 93 3.69 -7.73 5.32
N LEU A 94 4.37 -8.60 4.58
CA LEU A 94 5.80 -8.85 4.73
C LEU A 94 6.67 -7.66 4.30
N TYR A 95 6.26 -6.93 3.26
CA TYR A 95 7.00 -5.77 2.76
C TYR A 95 6.48 -4.43 3.31
N LYS A 96 5.50 -4.45 4.23
CA LYS A 96 4.97 -3.28 4.96
C LYS A 96 4.52 -2.14 4.03
N ARG A 97 3.97 -2.46 2.87
CA ARG A 97 3.53 -1.48 1.88
C ARG A 97 2.45 -2.03 0.97
N PRO A 98 1.60 -1.19 0.38
CA PRO A 98 0.70 -1.63 -0.67
C PRO A 98 1.46 -2.26 -1.83
N THR A 99 0.91 -3.33 -2.42
CA THR A 99 1.52 -3.99 -3.58
C THR A 99 1.57 -3.08 -4.81
N LYS A 100 0.72 -2.04 -4.85
CA LYS A 100 0.84 -0.94 -5.84
C LYS A 100 2.21 -0.28 -5.81
N ALA A 101 2.79 -0.04 -4.66
CA ALA A 101 4.14 0.56 -4.56
C ALA A 101 5.22 -0.32 -5.20
N LEU A 102 5.05 -1.66 -5.13
CA LEU A 102 5.94 -2.60 -5.82
C LEU A 102 5.69 -2.60 -7.33
N GLN A 103 4.42 -2.51 -7.75
CA GLN A 103 4.02 -2.38 -9.16
C GLN A 103 4.62 -1.11 -9.78
N ASP A 104 4.48 0.03 -9.11
CA ASP A 104 4.97 1.32 -9.60
C ASP A 104 6.51 1.34 -9.68
N ALA A 105 7.18 0.78 -8.67
CA ALA A 105 8.64 0.62 -8.70
C ALA A 105 9.10 -0.23 -9.89
N LEU A 106 8.43 -1.36 -10.14
CA LEU A 106 8.74 -2.23 -11.28
C LEU A 106 8.49 -1.54 -12.62
N ALA A 107 7.36 -0.85 -12.74
CA ALA A 107 6.99 -0.09 -13.96
C ALA A 107 7.99 1.04 -14.27
N GLY A 108 8.63 1.63 -13.26
CA GLY A 108 9.69 2.62 -13.42
C GLY A 108 11.00 2.08 -14.00
N GLY A 109 11.17 0.76 -14.07
CA GLY A 109 12.37 0.12 -14.61
C GLY A 109 13.64 0.40 -13.81
N GLY A 110 14.81 0.25 -14.42
CA GLY A 110 16.09 0.54 -13.78
C GLY A 110 16.27 -0.16 -12.42
N ALA A 111 16.52 0.62 -11.37
CA ALA A 111 16.65 0.08 -10.01
C ALA A 111 15.36 -0.58 -9.48
N GLY A 112 14.20 -0.26 -10.04
CA GLY A 112 12.91 -0.87 -9.69
C GLY A 112 12.82 -2.36 -10.06
N LEU A 113 13.60 -2.83 -11.03
CA LEU A 113 13.65 -4.25 -11.43
C LEU A 113 14.07 -5.17 -10.29
N ARG A 114 14.76 -4.65 -9.26
CA ARG A 114 15.13 -5.42 -8.05
C ARG A 114 13.91 -6.02 -7.32
N VAL A 115 12.70 -5.47 -7.53
CA VAL A 115 11.47 -6.04 -6.96
C VAL A 115 11.29 -7.50 -7.38
N LEU A 116 11.75 -7.89 -8.58
CA LEU A 116 11.66 -9.27 -9.09
C LEU A 116 12.56 -10.26 -8.31
N ALA A 117 13.55 -9.78 -7.56
CA ALA A 117 14.43 -10.59 -6.72
C ALA A 117 13.92 -10.70 -5.26
N LEU A 118 12.83 -10.04 -4.91
CA LEU A 118 12.24 -10.10 -3.56
C LEU A 118 11.34 -11.33 -3.47
N GLU A 119 11.70 -12.28 -2.61
CA GLU A 119 10.94 -13.51 -2.42
C GLU A 119 9.51 -13.22 -1.93
N GLY A 120 8.52 -13.76 -2.63
CA GLY A 120 7.10 -13.57 -2.29
C GLY A 120 6.55 -12.17 -2.58
N ALA A 121 7.32 -11.26 -3.16
CA ALA A 121 6.80 -9.97 -3.59
C ALA A 121 5.88 -10.15 -4.81
N VAL A 122 4.72 -9.51 -4.73
CA VAL A 122 3.72 -9.49 -5.83
C VAL A 122 3.58 -8.04 -6.30
N PRO A 123 4.25 -7.65 -7.40
CA PRO A 123 4.16 -6.28 -7.93
C PRO A 123 2.91 -6.08 -8.78
N VAL A 124 1.74 -6.36 -8.20
CA VAL A 124 0.41 -6.19 -8.81
C VAL A 124 -0.52 -5.61 -7.75
N GLU A 125 -1.15 -4.49 -8.04
CA GLU A 125 -2.04 -3.77 -7.13
C GLU A 125 -3.18 -4.65 -6.60
N GLY A 126 -3.61 -4.42 -5.35
CA GLY A 126 -4.69 -5.14 -4.68
C GLY A 126 -4.31 -5.73 -3.31
N GLY A 127 -3.05 -5.57 -2.86
CA GLY A 127 -2.63 -5.89 -1.51
C GLY A 127 -2.43 -4.61 -0.69
N VAL A 128 -3.03 -4.52 0.52
CA VAL A 128 -2.98 -3.34 1.39
C VAL A 128 -2.72 -3.76 2.83
N PRO A 129 -1.70 -3.20 3.52
CA PRO A 129 -1.50 -3.43 4.95
C PRO A 129 -2.69 -2.92 5.78
N LEU A 130 -3.04 -3.64 6.83
CA LEU A 130 -4.04 -3.25 7.83
C LEU A 130 -3.32 -2.64 9.02
N VAL A 131 -3.58 -1.37 9.29
CA VAL A 131 -2.88 -0.60 10.32
C VAL A 131 -3.86 -0.17 11.40
N ALA A 132 -3.59 -0.55 12.65
CA ALA A 132 -4.30 -0.10 13.84
C ALA A 132 -3.30 0.53 14.82
N ASP A 133 -3.63 1.67 15.40
CA ASP A 133 -2.75 2.40 16.34
C ASP A 133 -1.31 2.55 15.83
N GLY A 134 -1.16 2.84 14.54
CA GLY A 134 0.15 3.00 13.90
C GLY A 134 0.96 1.70 13.73
N LYS A 135 0.36 0.53 13.92
CA LYS A 135 1.01 -0.79 13.81
C LYS A 135 0.33 -1.65 12.76
N ILE A 136 1.12 -2.41 12.01
CA ILE A 136 0.60 -3.38 11.05
C ILE A 136 0.11 -4.61 11.82
N ILE A 137 -1.20 -4.87 11.75
CA ILE A 137 -1.86 -6.01 12.39
C ILE A 137 -2.17 -7.15 11.42
N GLY A 138 -1.87 -6.95 10.15
CA GLY A 138 -2.11 -7.88 9.05
C GLY A 138 -2.15 -7.16 7.71
N ALA A 139 -2.71 -7.82 6.70
CA ALA A 139 -2.97 -7.22 5.40
C ALA A 139 -4.18 -7.87 4.71
N VAL A 140 -4.81 -7.13 3.82
CA VAL A 140 -5.84 -7.63 2.91
C VAL A 140 -5.29 -7.70 1.50
N GLY A 141 -5.67 -8.76 0.77
CA GLY A 141 -5.38 -8.92 -0.64
C GLY A 141 -6.65 -9.24 -1.41
N VAL A 142 -6.86 -8.57 -2.51
CA VAL A 142 -8.03 -8.73 -3.39
C VAL A 142 -7.54 -9.06 -4.79
N SER A 143 -8.28 -9.93 -5.47
CA SER A 143 -8.03 -10.30 -6.86
C SER A 143 -9.31 -10.80 -7.51
N GLY A 144 -9.58 -10.38 -8.74
CA GLY A 144 -10.75 -10.87 -9.48
C GLY A 144 -10.97 -10.18 -10.81
N ASP A 145 -10.63 -8.94 -10.92
CA ASP A 145 -10.80 -8.11 -12.11
C ASP A 145 -9.44 -7.47 -12.49
N THR A 146 -9.43 -6.23 -12.96
CA THR A 146 -8.19 -5.47 -13.18
C THR A 146 -7.51 -5.17 -11.85
N SER A 147 -6.20 -4.98 -11.87
CA SER A 147 -5.44 -4.69 -10.66
C SER A 147 -5.89 -3.39 -9.96
N ASP A 148 -6.34 -2.40 -10.72
CA ASP A 148 -6.87 -1.13 -10.20
C ASP A 148 -8.18 -1.38 -9.42
N HIS A 149 -9.09 -2.21 -9.95
CA HIS A 149 -10.33 -2.59 -9.28
C HIS A 149 -10.06 -3.42 -8.02
N ASP A 150 -9.07 -4.32 -8.08
CA ASP A 150 -8.58 -5.07 -6.92
C ASP A 150 -8.10 -4.10 -5.82
N GLY A 151 -7.35 -3.05 -6.21
CA GLY A 151 -6.87 -2.00 -5.31
C GLY A 151 -7.98 -1.19 -4.65
N VAL A 152 -9.01 -0.82 -5.40
CA VAL A 152 -10.21 -0.13 -4.88
C VAL A 152 -10.89 -0.96 -3.80
N CYS A 153 -11.15 -2.24 -4.08
CA CYS A 153 -11.78 -3.15 -3.12
C CYS A 153 -10.91 -3.38 -1.88
N ALA A 154 -9.60 -3.59 -2.06
CA ALA A 154 -8.67 -3.78 -0.95
C ALA A 154 -8.62 -2.54 -0.03
N THR A 155 -8.62 -1.35 -0.62
CA THR A 155 -8.62 -0.08 0.11
C THR A 155 -9.92 0.10 0.90
N ALA A 156 -11.08 -0.24 0.31
CA ALA A 156 -12.37 -0.21 1.01
C ALA A 156 -12.38 -1.15 2.23
N GLY A 157 -11.81 -2.36 2.07
CA GLY A 157 -11.65 -3.29 3.18
C GLY A 157 -10.72 -2.76 4.28
N ALA A 158 -9.57 -2.20 3.90
CA ALA A 158 -8.60 -1.67 4.86
C ALA A 158 -9.12 -0.46 5.65
N ALA A 159 -9.99 0.35 5.06
CA ALA A 159 -10.51 1.59 5.65
C ALA A 159 -11.37 1.39 6.91
N ILE A 160 -11.84 0.17 7.18
CA ILE A 160 -12.63 -0.12 8.39
C ILE A 160 -11.77 -0.32 9.65
N ILE A 161 -10.48 -0.53 9.48
CA ILE A 161 -9.51 -0.62 10.58
C ILE A 161 -9.13 0.81 11.00
N LYS A 162 -9.21 1.08 12.30
CA LYS A 162 -8.92 2.42 12.87
C LYS A 162 -7.71 2.36 13.78
#